data_d516d846b7b69f4bf756335e6ebc9787
#
_entry.id   d516d846b7b69f4bf756335e6ebc9787
#
_cell.length_a   1.000
_cell.length_b   1.000
_cell.length_c   1.000
_cell.angle_alpha   90.00
_cell.angle_beta   90.00
_cell.angle_gamma   90.00
#
_symmetry.space_group_name_H-M   'P 1'
#
loop_
_entity.id
_entity.type
_entity.pdbx_description
1 polymer ?
#
loop_
_entity_poly.entity_id
_entity_poly.type
_entity_poly.pdbx_seq_one_letter_code
_entity_poly.pdbx_strand_id
1 'polypeptide(L)'
;MLCAVEVALTMRVASTPALLSLGRMTWPEVKAALSTVELAMLPTGSTEQHGPALALSTDSAIAAALAERLATRLYPRALLLPPLPFGFSPHHMSFPGTLTLTAETFQA
;
A
#
# COMPACT_ATOMS: atom_id res chain seq x y z
N MET A 1 49.07 24.96 19.40
CA MET A 1 48.79 24.41 18.06
C MET A 1 47.66 23.38 18.20
N LEU A 2 46.41 23.85 18.05
CA LEU A 2 45.23 22.99 18.15
C LEU A 2 44.90 22.48 16.76
N CYS A 3 44.99 21.16 16.58
CA CYS A 3 44.56 20.49 15.36
C CYS A 3 43.05 20.33 15.43
N ALA A 4 42.31 21.09 14.64
CA ALA A 4 40.86 20.92 14.47
C ALA A 4 40.62 19.71 13.57
N VAL A 5 40.04 18.62 14.12
CA VAL A 5 39.54 17.48 13.35
C VAL A 5 38.15 17.83 12.87
N GLU A 6 38.02 18.16 11.59
CA GLU A 6 36.74 18.37 10.94
C GLU A 6 36.14 17.02 10.58
N VAL A 7 35.14 16.58 11.34
CA VAL A 7 34.36 15.37 11.03
C VAL A 7 33.23 15.75 10.08
N ALA A 8 33.44 15.56 8.78
CA ALA A 8 32.37 15.68 7.78
C ALA A 8 31.41 14.50 7.88
N LEU A 9 30.30 14.69 8.58
CA LEU A 9 29.19 13.71 8.65
C LEU A 9 28.40 13.78 7.35
N THR A 10 28.75 12.97 6.37
CA THR A 10 27.97 12.83 5.13
C THR A 10 26.74 11.95 5.41
N MET A 11 25.62 12.59 5.75
CA MET A 11 24.33 11.87 5.83
C MET A 11 23.91 11.47 4.40
N ARG A 12 24.03 10.20 4.06
CA ARG A 12 23.34 9.64 2.90
C ARG A 12 21.86 9.56 3.25
N VAL A 13 21.08 10.52 2.75
CA VAL A 13 19.62 10.37 2.73
C VAL A 13 19.34 9.17 1.82
N ALA A 14 18.84 8.09 2.41
CA ALA A 14 18.38 6.95 1.62
C ALA A 14 17.27 7.46 0.69
N SER A 15 17.50 7.37 -0.62
CA SER A 15 16.47 7.72 -1.59
C SER A 15 15.25 6.84 -1.32
N THR A 16 14.09 7.45 -1.17
CA THR A 16 12.82 6.71 -1.11
C THR A 16 12.77 5.75 -2.31
N PRO A 17 12.49 4.46 -2.12
CA PRO A 17 12.41 3.54 -3.24
C PRO A 17 11.44 4.06 -4.29
N ALA A 18 11.82 3.98 -5.56
CA ALA A 18 10.96 4.42 -6.65
C ALA A 18 9.69 3.56 -6.69
N LEU A 19 8.52 4.20 -6.69
CA LEU A 19 7.21 3.56 -6.64
C LEU A 19 6.20 4.40 -7.40
N LEU A 20 5.46 3.79 -8.33
CA LEU A 20 4.28 4.40 -8.93
C LEU A 20 3.06 4.05 -8.06
N SER A 21 2.61 4.99 -7.25
CA SER A 21 1.44 4.85 -6.39
C SER A 21 0.34 5.79 -6.85
N LEU A 22 -0.73 5.24 -7.43
CA LEU A 22 -1.82 6.01 -8.05
C LEU A 22 -2.41 7.07 -7.10
N GLY A 23 -2.61 6.72 -5.84
CA GLY A 23 -3.18 7.64 -4.85
C GLY A 23 -2.27 8.82 -4.46
N ARG A 24 -1.00 8.79 -4.89
CA ARG A 24 -0.01 9.87 -4.64
C ARG A 24 0.39 10.62 -5.92
N MET A 25 -0.21 10.26 -7.06
CA MET A 25 0.11 10.83 -8.37
C MET A 25 -0.99 11.77 -8.84
N THR A 26 -0.58 12.80 -9.56
CA THR A 26 -1.48 13.66 -10.34
C THR A 26 -1.84 12.98 -11.67
N TRP A 27 -2.95 13.37 -12.29
CA TRP A 27 -3.35 12.78 -13.57
C TRP A 27 -2.30 12.92 -14.70
N PRO A 28 -1.52 14.02 -14.82
CA PRO A 28 -0.46 14.10 -15.83
C PRO A 28 0.68 13.10 -15.54
N GLU A 29 1.04 12.89 -14.27
CA GLU A 29 2.04 11.90 -13.87
C GLU A 29 1.58 10.48 -14.19
N VAL A 30 0.31 10.16 -13.93
CA VAL A 30 -0.28 8.88 -14.32
C VAL A 30 -0.22 8.71 -15.83
N LYS A 31 -0.64 9.72 -16.60
CA LYS A 31 -0.59 9.68 -18.07
C LYS A 31 0.83 9.40 -18.59
N ALA A 32 1.84 10.04 -18.01
CA ALA A 32 3.23 9.80 -18.40
C ALA A 32 3.70 8.38 -18.03
N ALA A 33 3.33 7.88 -16.85
CA ALA A 33 3.72 6.56 -16.37
C ALA A 33 3.11 5.41 -17.20
N LEU A 34 1.91 5.59 -17.74
CA LEU A 34 1.21 4.55 -18.52
C LEU A 34 1.99 4.06 -19.74
N SER A 35 2.97 4.80 -20.22
CA SER A 35 3.85 4.35 -21.32
C SER A 35 4.78 3.19 -20.93
N THR A 36 5.02 3.01 -19.61
CA THR A 36 5.93 1.98 -19.07
C THR A 36 5.21 0.95 -18.18
N VAL A 37 4.00 1.26 -17.74
CA VAL A 37 3.21 0.37 -16.87
C VAL A 37 2.66 -0.79 -17.69
N GLU A 38 2.93 -2.02 -17.23
CA GLU A 38 2.46 -3.27 -17.83
C GLU A 38 1.37 -3.94 -16.99
N LEU A 39 1.31 -3.61 -15.69
CA LEU A 39 0.33 -4.18 -14.77
C LEU A 39 -0.09 -3.17 -13.70
N ALA A 40 -1.32 -3.32 -13.20
CA ALA A 40 -1.83 -2.62 -12.04
C ALA A 40 -2.05 -3.62 -10.90
N MET A 41 -1.68 -3.22 -9.68
CA MET A 41 -1.86 -4.03 -8.48
C MET A 41 -2.91 -3.39 -7.60
N LEU A 42 -4.01 -4.10 -7.37
CA LEU A 42 -5.04 -3.71 -6.42
C LEU A 42 -4.91 -4.56 -5.15
N PRO A 43 -4.36 -4.03 -4.04
CA PRO A 43 -4.39 -4.74 -2.77
C PRO A 43 -5.84 -4.83 -2.27
N THR A 44 -6.29 -6.03 -1.95
CA THR A 44 -7.62 -6.25 -1.38
C THR A 44 -7.49 -6.87 0.00
N GLY A 45 -8.33 -6.43 0.91
CA GLY A 45 -8.39 -6.95 2.27
C GLY A 45 -9.80 -6.81 2.85
N SER A 46 -9.93 -7.04 4.15
CA SER A 46 -11.16 -6.85 4.89
C SER A 46 -10.94 -5.93 6.09
N THR A 47 -12.03 -5.38 6.59
CA THR A 47 -12.08 -4.73 7.90
C THR A 47 -12.95 -5.61 8.79
N GLU A 48 -12.32 -6.53 9.51
CA GLU A 48 -13.00 -7.55 10.30
C GLU A 48 -12.19 -7.95 11.54
N GLN A 49 -12.81 -8.67 12.46
CA GLN A 49 -12.14 -9.13 13.68
C GLN A 49 -11.00 -10.10 13.36
N HIS A 50 -9.89 -9.98 14.12
CA HIS A 50 -8.72 -10.86 14.07
C HIS A 50 -8.29 -11.27 15.49
N GLY A 51 -9.27 -11.58 16.32
CA GLY A 51 -9.05 -11.82 17.75
C GLY A 51 -8.79 -10.52 18.54
N PRO A 52 -8.58 -10.62 19.86
CA PRO A 52 -8.52 -9.45 20.72
C PRO A 52 -7.21 -8.65 20.64
N ALA A 53 -6.19 -9.20 19.99
CA ALA A 53 -4.85 -8.62 19.96
C ALA A 53 -4.47 -7.93 18.63
N LEU A 54 -5.23 -8.15 17.55
CA LEU A 54 -4.92 -7.59 16.24
C LEU A 54 -5.96 -6.54 15.81
N ALA A 55 -5.51 -5.61 14.98
CA ALA A 55 -6.37 -4.57 14.45
C ALA A 55 -7.36 -5.13 13.41
N LEU A 56 -8.52 -4.51 13.27
CA LEU A 56 -9.53 -4.87 12.28
C LEU A 56 -9.01 -4.74 10.82
N SER A 57 -8.00 -3.92 10.60
CA SER A 57 -7.37 -3.67 9.28
C SER A 57 -6.23 -4.63 8.95
N THR A 58 -6.06 -5.72 9.69
CA THR A 58 -4.93 -6.65 9.54
C THR A 58 -4.75 -7.14 8.11
N ASP A 59 -5.83 -7.60 7.46
CA ASP A 59 -5.76 -8.08 6.05
C ASP A 59 -5.34 -6.98 5.09
N SER A 60 -5.96 -5.82 5.19
CA SER A 60 -5.67 -4.67 4.34
C SER A 60 -4.24 -4.17 4.53
N ALA A 61 -3.74 -4.17 5.77
CA ALA A 61 -2.37 -3.77 6.07
C ALA A 61 -1.34 -4.74 5.48
N ILE A 62 -1.59 -6.05 5.60
CA ILE A 62 -0.73 -7.08 5.00
C ILE A 62 -0.74 -6.99 3.48
N ALA A 63 -1.92 -6.92 2.87
CA ALA A 63 -2.08 -6.83 1.42
C ALA A 63 -1.38 -5.57 0.86
N ALA A 64 -1.57 -4.41 1.50
CA ALA A 64 -0.94 -3.16 1.10
C ALA A 64 0.60 -3.24 1.22
N ALA A 65 1.13 -3.76 2.33
CA ALA A 65 2.57 -3.88 2.54
C ALA A 65 3.24 -4.82 1.53
N LEU A 66 2.61 -5.95 1.21
CA LEU A 66 3.11 -6.89 0.21
C LEU A 66 3.08 -6.29 -1.20
N ALA A 67 1.98 -5.63 -1.57
CA ALA A 67 1.83 -4.99 -2.88
C ALA A 67 2.82 -3.84 -3.06
N GLU A 68 3.06 -3.02 -2.03
CA GLU A 68 4.05 -1.93 -2.08
C GLU A 68 5.46 -2.47 -2.30
N ARG A 69 5.85 -3.53 -1.58
CA ARG A 69 7.17 -4.17 -1.74
C ARG A 69 7.34 -4.76 -3.14
N LEU A 70 6.29 -5.37 -3.68
CA LEU A 70 6.32 -5.95 -5.01
C LEU A 70 6.36 -4.88 -6.10
N ALA A 71 5.50 -3.85 -6.00
CA ALA A 71 5.47 -2.74 -6.95
C ALA A 71 6.80 -1.98 -6.99
N THR A 72 7.45 -1.79 -5.84
CA THR A 72 8.79 -1.20 -5.76
C THR A 72 9.84 -2.03 -6.53
N ARG A 73 9.78 -3.36 -6.44
CA ARG A 73 10.69 -4.25 -7.19
C ARG A 73 10.43 -4.27 -8.68
N LEU A 74 9.20 -4.01 -9.08
CA LEU A 74 8.76 -4.02 -10.48
C LEU A 74 8.75 -2.62 -11.11
N TYR A 75 9.21 -1.59 -10.38
CA TYR A 75 9.30 -0.24 -10.93
C TYR A 75 10.12 -0.20 -12.23
N PRO A 76 9.70 0.50 -13.28
CA PRO A 76 8.48 1.32 -13.43
C PRO A 76 7.28 0.56 -14.04
N ARG A 77 7.32 -0.77 -14.11
CA ARG A 77 6.36 -1.62 -14.82
C ARG A 77 5.05 -1.86 -14.06
N ALA A 78 5.01 -1.56 -12.77
CA ALA A 78 3.86 -1.77 -11.90
C ALA A 78 3.29 -0.47 -11.36
N LEU A 79 1.97 -0.29 -11.46
CA LEU A 79 1.20 0.78 -10.84
C LEU A 79 0.47 0.22 -9.62
N LEU A 80 0.77 0.76 -8.44
CA LEU A 80 0.10 0.41 -7.20
C LEU A 80 -1.18 1.23 -7.05
N LEU A 81 -2.32 0.56 -6.96
CA LEU A 81 -3.62 1.16 -6.69
C LEU A 81 -3.83 1.34 -5.18
N PRO A 82 -4.72 2.26 -4.75
CA PRO A 82 -5.15 2.33 -3.36
C PRO A 82 -5.74 0.99 -2.90
N PRO A 83 -5.49 0.56 -1.66
CA PRO A 83 -6.04 -0.69 -1.15
C PRO A 83 -7.57 -0.61 -1.04
N LEU A 84 -8.25 -1.72 -1.31
CA LEU A 84 -9.67 -1.92 -1.07
C LEU A 84 -9.83 -2.58 0.31
N PRO A 85 -10.28 -1.83 1.36
CA PRO A 85 -10.30 -2.34 2.72
C PRO A 85 -11.64 -3.01 3.10
N PHE A 86 -12.55 -3.19 2.15
CA PHE A 86 -13.87 -3.77 2.36
C PHE A 86 -14.02 -5.03 1.53
N GLY A 87 -14.41 -6.12 2.18
CA GLY A 87 -14.63 -7.41 1.55
C GLY A 87 -16.00 -8.00 1.89
N PHE A 88 -16.13 -9.29 1.69
CA PHE A 88 -17.32 -10.08 2.04
C PHE A 88 -17.06 -10.87 3.32
N SER A 89 -17.51 -10.32 4.47
CA SER A 89 -17.24 -10.84 5.83
C SER A 89 -18.51 -11.03 6.67
N PRO A 90 -19.59 -11.61 6.14
CA PRO A 90 -20.85 -11.75 6.88
C PRO A 90 -20.71 -12.64 8.13
N HIS A 91 -19.78 -13.59 8.10
CA HIS A 91 -19.48 -14.51 9.21
C HIS A 91 -18.84 -13.84 10.42
N HIS A 92 -18.35 -12.61 10.29
CA HIS A 92 -17.77 -11.82 11.36
C HIS A 92 -18.65 -10.66 11.85
N MET A 93 -19.87 -10.53 11.35
CA MET A 93 -20.77 -9.42 11.68
C MET A 93 -21.24 -9.39 13.15
N SER A 94 -21.09 -10.49 13.89
CA SER A 94 -21.34 -10.51 15.33
C SER A 94 -20.26 -9.78 16.16
N PHE A 95 -19.13 -9.46 15.57
CA PHE A 95 -18.04 -8.74 16.24
C PHE A 95 -18.12 -7.24 15.91
N PRO A 96 -18.05 -6.35 16.93
CA PRO A 96 -18.08 -4.91 16.71
C PRO A 96 -16.96 -4.44 15.80
N GLY A 97 -17.29 -3.52 14.87
CA GLY A 97 -16.33 -2.90 13.96
C GLY A 97 -16.09 -3.65 12.65
N THR A 98 -16.65 -4.85 12.48
CA THR A 98 -16.62 -5.54 11.18
C THR A 98 -17.48 -4.78 10.17
N LEU A 99 -16.91 -4.57 8.97
CA LEU A 99 -17.60 -3.99 7.81
C LEU A 99 -17.68 -5.06 6.71
N THR A 100 -18.86 -5.21 6.12
CA THR A 100 -19.06 -6.18 5.02
C THR A 100 -19.85 -5.56 3.87
N LEU A 101 -19.51 -5.94 2.67
CA LEU A 101 -20.34 -5.72 1.49
C LEU A 101 -21.22 -6.96 1.29
N THR A 102 -22.33 -6.79 0.58
CA THR A 102 -23.09 -7.96 0.07
C THR A 102 -22.35 -8.59 -1.11
N ALA A 103 -22.62 -9.85 -1.41
CA ALA A 103 -22.00 -10.52 -2.54
C ALA A 103 -22.29 -9.79 -3.87
N GLU A 104 -23.53 -9.30 -4.03
CA GLU A 104 -23.97 -8.55 -5.21
C GLU A 104 -23.20 -7.24 -5.35
N THR A 105 -23.02 -6.48 -4.25
CA THR A 105 -22.27 -5.22 -4.25
C THR A 105 -20.80 -5.46 -4.55
N PHE A 106 -20.23 -6.56 -4.06
CA PHE A 106 -18.81 -6.89 -4.26
C PHE A 106 -18.51 -7.33 -5.69
N GLN A 107 -19.50 -7.92 -6.37
CA GLN A 107 -19.37 -8.42 -7.74
C GLN A 107 -19.77 -7.39 -8.82
N ALA A 108 -20.45 -6.31 -8.42
CA ALA A 108 -20.92 -5.27 -9.32
C ALA A 108 -19.78 -4.34 -9.76
#